data_0c55c0b7be5b126578674f740bbb423b
#
_entry.id   0c55c0b7be5b126578674f740bbb423b
#
_cell.length_a   1.000
_cell.length_b   1.000
_cell.length_c   1.000
_cell.angle_alpha   90.00
_cell.angle_beta   90.00
_cell.angle_gamma   90.00
#
_symmetry.space_group_name_H-M   'P 1'
#
loop_
_entity.id
_entity.type
_entity.pdbx_description
1 polymer ?
#
loop_
_entity_poly.entity_id
_entity_poly.type
_entity_poly.pdbx_seq_one_letter_code
_entity_poly.pdbx_strand_id
1 'polypeptide(L)'
;ALSAYAYSLALRGENLDRAKQMATMANELAPEQAKIQDAYGWVLYRSKDLQGAKTWIGKALENGGDRYSLILEHYGDVLYLLKDTENAFQYWTKAKEKGSRSKTLDKKITDRRLYEQ
;
A
#
# COMPACT_ATOMS: atom_id res chain seq x y z
N ALA A 1 -10.05 -15.15 0.07
CA ALA A 1 -8.69 -15.59 -0.23
C ALA A 1 -7.70 -15.11 0.83
N LEU A 2 -6.53 -15.74 0.87
CA LEU A 2 -5.52 -15.45 1.89
C LEU A 2 -5.08 -13.99 1.89
N SER A 3 -4.87 -13.39 0.73
CA SER A 3 -4.41 -12.00 0.65
C SER A 3 -5.45 -11.02 1.19
N ALA A 4 -6.74 -11.25 0.92
CA ALA A 4 -7.80 -10.39 1.41
C ALA A 4 -7.90 -10.45 2.93
N TYR A 5 -7.77 -11.63 3.52
CA TYR A 5 -7.79 -11.80 4.96
C TYR A 5 -6.58 -11.15 5.63
N ALA A 6 -5.39 -11.34 5.05
CA ALA A 6 -4.16 -10.72 5.54
C ALA A 6 -4.27 -9.20 5.50
N TYR A 7 -4.80 -8.65 4.40
CA TYR A 7 -4.99 -7.21 4.26
C TYR A 7 -5.96 -6.68 5.31
N SER A 8 -7.06 -7.39 5.53
CA SER A 8 -8.05 -7.02 6.54
C SER A 8 -7.44 -6.99 7.95
N LEU A 9 -6.63 -8.00 8.29
CA LEU A 9 -5.92 -8.03 9.57
C LEU A 9 -4.96 -6.85 9.71
N ALA A 10 -4.24 -6.53 8.63
CA ALA A 10 -3.29 -5.42 8.63
C ALA A 10 -3.99 -4.08 8.82
N LEU A 11 -5.13 -3.86 8.16
CA LEU A 11 -5.92 -2.63 8.33
C LEU A 11 -6.36 -2.43 9.79
N ARG A 12 -6.73 -3.50 10.46
CA ARG A 12 -7.16 -3.42 11.86
C ARG A 12 -5.99 -3.38 12.84
N GLY A 13 -4.77 -3.59 12.36
CA GLY A 13 -3.59 -3.64 13.22
C GLY A 13 -3.54 -4.86 14.10
N GLU A 14 -4.31 -5.92 13.76
CA GLU A 14 -4.43 -7.13 14.55
C GLU A 14 -3.53 -8.23 14.00
N ASN A 15 -2.84 -8.95 14.90
CA ASN A 15 -2.09 -10.17 14.59
C ASN A 15 -1.25 -10.04 13.30
N LEU A 16 -0.36 -9.03 13.30
CA LEU A 16 0.44 -8.72 12.11
C LEU A 16 1.35 -9.86 11.68
N ASP A 17 1.85 -10.67 12.62
CA ASP A 17 2.69 -11.83 12.28
C ASP A 17 1.90 -12.84 11.44
N ARG A 18 0.65 -13.12 11.84
CA ARG A 18 -0.22 -14.00 11.08
C ARG A 18 -0.57 -13.41 9.73
N ALA A 19 -0.88 -12.12 9.69
CA ALA A 19 -1.16 -11.42 8.44
C ALA A 19 0.01 -11.52 7.47
N LYS A 20 1.23 -11.36 7.98
CA LYS A 20 2.45 -11.46 7.18
C LYS A 20 2.63 -12.89 6.63
N GLN A 21 2.41 -13.91 7.45
CA GLN A 21 2.50 -15.29 6.99
C GLN A 21 1.49 -15.58 5.89
N MET A 22 0.25 -15.16 6.06
CA MET A 22 -0.80 -15.39 5.08
C MET A 22 -0.53 -14.64 3.77
N ALA A 23 -0.06 -13.41 3.86
CA ALA A 23 0.29 -12.62 2.68
C ALA A 23 1.47 -13.24 1.93
N THR A 24 2.46 -13.74 2.66
CA THR A 24 3.61 -14.44 2.06
C THR A 24 3.15 -15.68 1.29
N MET A 25 2.27 -16.48 1.90
CA MET A 25 1.72 -17.67 1.24
C MET A 25 0.93 -17.31 -0.01
N ALA A 26 0.10 -16.27 0.06
CA ALA A 26 -0.69 -15.83 -1.10
C ALA A 26 0.23 -15.39 -2.23
N ASN A 27 1.30 -14.68 -1.92
CA ASN A 27 2.26 -14.21 -2.92
C ASN A 27 3.03 -15.36 -3.57
N GLU A 28 3.34 -16.42 -2.79
CA GLU A 28 3.98 -17.61 -3.34
C GLU A 28 3.06 -18.40 -4.26
N LEU A 29 1.76 -18.46 -3.92
CA LEU A 29 0.78 -19.19 -4.73
C LEU A 29 0.41 -18.45 -6.01
N ALA A 30 0.47 -17.14 -6.02
CA ALA A 30 0.09 -16.32 -7.17
C ALA A 30 1.09 -15.17 -7.35
N PRO A 31 2.32 -15.48 -7.77
CA PRO A 31 3.35 -14.46 -7.93
C PRO A 31 2.98 -13.47 -9.04
N GLU A 32 3.50 -12.26 -8.93
CA GLU A 32 3.35 -11.19 -9.92
C GLU A 32 1.92 -10.69 -10.11
N GLN A 33 1.04 -10.90 -9.12
CA GLN A 33 -0.28 -10.29 -9.13
C GLN A 33 -0.26 -9.00 -8.30
N ALA A 34 -0.60 -7.88 -8.93
CA ALA A 34 -0.50 -6.56 -8.32
C ALA A 34 -1.22 -6.46 -6.99
N LYS A 35 -2.46 -6.93 -6.91
CA LYS A 35 -3.24 -6.80 -5.68
C LYS A 35 -2.66 -7.62 -4.53
N ILE A 36 -2.07 -8.78 -4.85
CA ILE A 36 -1.44 -9.64 -3.84
C ILE A 36 -0.13 -9.02 -3.37
N GLN A 37 0.65 -8.48 -4.30
CA GLN A 37 1.90 -7.80 -3.96
C GLN A 37 1.65 -6.55 -3.12
N ASP A 38 0.61 -5.78 -3.46
CA ASP A 38 0.21 -4.63 -2.66
C ASP A 38 -0.24 -5.04 -1.25
N ALA A 39 -1.03 -6.10 -1.14
CA ALA A 39 -1.47 -6.60 0.16
C ALA A 39 -0.27 -7.01 1.03
N TYR A 40 0.70 -7.70 0.44
CA TYR A 40 1.92 -8.06 1.15
C TYR A 40 2.69 -6.82 1.59
N GLY A 41 2.88 -5.88 0.67
CA GLY A 41 3.55 -4.62 0.99
C GLY A 41 2.84 -3.85 2.09
N TRP A 42 1.51 -3.84 2.09
CA TRP A 42 0.73 -3.14 3.12
C TRP A 42 0.88 -3.80 4.49
N VAL A 43 0.93 -5.14 4.53
CA VAL A 43 1.22 -5.86 5.78
C VAL A 43 2.61 -5.48 6.31
N LEU A 44 3.60 -5.39 5.44
CA LEU A 44 4.94 -4.95 5.82
C LEU A 44 4.93 -3.52 6.35
N TYR A 45 4.18 -2.63 5.71
CA TYR A 45 3.99 -1.26 6.17
C TYR A 45 3.41 -1.24 7.60
N ARG A 46 2.36 -2.00 7.85
CA ARG A 46 1.76 -2.08 9.18
C ARG A 46 2.69 -2.70 10.21
N SER A 47 3.62 -3.53 9.77
CA SER A 47 4.65 -4.13 10.62
C SER A 47 5.89 -3.24 10.77
N LYS A 48 5.85 -2.04 10.21
CA LYS A 48 6.92 -1.03 10.25
C LYS A 48 8.15 -1.40 9.44
N ASP A 49 8.03 -2.33 8.50
CA ASP A 49 9.07 -2.62 7.51
C ASP A 49 8.84 -1.76 6.28
N LEU A 50 9.28 -0.51 6.36
CA LEU A 50 9.00 0.47 5.31
C LEU A 50 9.73 0.18 4.01
N GLN A 51 10.96 -0.30 4.08
CA GLN A 51 11.72 -0.64 2.87
C GLN A 51 11.11 -1.84 2.16
N GLY A 52 10.71 -2.87 2.93
CA GLY A 52 10.01 -4.01 2.37
C GLY A 52 8.69 -3.61 1.72
N ALA A 53 7.95 -2.73 2.38
CA ALA A 53 6.70 -2.20 1.85
C ALA A 53 6.93 -1.46 0.52
N LYS A 54 7.94 -0.61 0.45
CA LYS A 54 8.29 0.11 -0.78
C LYS A 54 8.61 -0.87 -1.91
N THR A 55 9.40 -1.89 -1.61
CA THR A 55 9.79 -2.89 -2.61
C THR A 55 8.56 -3.60 -3.18
N TRP A 56 7.68 -4.10 -2.32
CA TRP A 56 6.56 -4.92 -2.77
C TRP A 56 5.43 -4.12 -3.39
N ILE A 57 5.12 -2.94 -2.86
CA ILE A 57 4.13 -2.07 -3.50
C ILE A 57 4.68 -1.55 -4.83
N GLY A 58 5.99 -1.28 -4.90
CA GLY A 58 6.65 -0.92 -6.16
C GLY A 58 6.49 -2.01 -7.22
N LYS A 59 6.67 -3.28 -6.83
CA LYS A 59 6.43 -4.41 -7.74
C LYS A 59 4.98 -4.46 -8.19
N ALA A 60 4.04 -4.20 -7.28
CA ALA A 60 2.62 -4.16 -7.64
C ALA A 60 2.37 -3.10 -8.72
N LEU A 61 2.97 -1.93 -8.58
CA LEU A 61 2.82 -0.86 -9.57
C LEU A 61 3.38 -1.30 -10.94
N GLU A 62 4.52 -1.98 -10.95
CA GLU A 62 5.12 -2.49 -12.19
C GLU A 62 4.26 -3.57 -12.87
N ASN A 63 3.49 -4.30 -12.09
CA ASN A 63 2.63 -5.38 -12.58
C ASN A 63 1.20 -4.93 -12.84
N GLY A 64 1.02 -3.66 -13.19
CA GLY A 64 -0.29 -3.12 -13.57
C GLY A 64 -1.09 -2.53 -12.40
N GLY A 65 -0.49 -2.45 -11.22
CA GLY A 65 -1.15 -1.85 -10.07
C GLY A 65 -1.33 -0.34 -10.17
N ASP A 66 -0.63 0.29 -11.10
CA ASP A 66 -0.70 1.74 -11.30
C ASP A 66 -2.07 2.23 -11.80
N ARG A 67 -2.94 1.31 -12.21
CA ARG A 67 -4.33 1.63 -12.56
C ARG A 67 -5.28 1.67 -11.35
N TYR A 68 -4.79 1.25 -10.18
CA TYR A 68 -5.61 1.22 -8.97
C TYR A 68 -5.21 2.36 -8.04
N SER A 69 -6.16 3.26 -7.78
CA SER A 69 -5.89 4.42 -6.92
C SER A 69 -5.39 4.04 -5.55
N LEU A 70 -5.92 2.94 -4.97
CA LEU A 70 -5.52 2.52 -3.64
C LEU A 70 -4.03 2.13 -3.58
N ILE A 71 -3.53 1.43 -4.61
CA ILE A 71 -2.11 1.02 -4.65
C ILE A 71 -1.21 2.24 -4.78
N LEU A 72 -1.60 3.21 -5.60
CA LEU A 72 -0.87 4.47 -5.73
C LEU A 72 -0.85 5.23 -4.40
N GLU A 73 -1.97 5.28 -3.70
CA GLU A 73 -2.05 5.94 -2.40
C GLU A 73 -1.17 5.24 -1.36
N HIS A 74 -1.20 3.91 -1.31
CA HIS A 74 -0.34 3.13 -0.42
C HIS A 74 1.13 3.45 -0.65
N TYR A 75 1.54 3.52 -1.90
CA TYR A 75 2.93 3.82 -2.23
C TYR A 75 3.31 5.22 -1.75
N GLY A 76 2.43 6.19 -1.95
CA GLY A 76 2.63 7.54 -1.43
C GLY A 76 2.80 7.57 0.08
N ASP A 77 1.97 6.80 0.80
CA ASP A 77 2.06 6.73 2.26
C ASP A 77 3.42 6.22 2.73
N VAL A 78 3.90 5.14 2.08
CA VAL A 78 5.19 4.56 2.39
C VAL A 78 6.33 5.54 2.10
N LEU A 79 6.30 6.19 0.94
CA LEU A 79 7.31 7.17 0.56
C LEU A 79 7.36 8.33 1.55
N TYR A 80 6.20 8.78 2.01
CA TYR A 80 6.14 9.87 2.98
C TYR A 80 6.90 9.51 4.27
N LEU A 81 6.65 8.31 4.79
CA LEU A 81 7.32 7.86 6.02
C LEU A 81 8.82 7.61 5.81
N LEU A 82 9.22 7.31 4.58
CA LEU A 82 10.64 7.20 4.23
C LEU A 82 11.29 8.56 3.95
N LYS A 83 10.55 9.66 4.18
CA LYS A 83 11.03 11.03 4.01
C LYS A 83 11.16 11.46 2.55
N ASP A 84 10.62 10.70 1.63
CA ASP A 84 10.55 11.09 0.21
C ASP A 84 9.22 11.78 -0.05
N THR A 85 9.06 12.98 0.51
CA THR A 85 7.79 13.69 0.53
C THR A 85 7.37 14.23 -0.84
N GLU A 86 8.32 14.57 -1.69
CA GLU A 86 8.03 15.03 -3.06
C GLU A 86 7.34 13.93 -3.86
N ASN A 87 7.93 12.74 -3.89
CA ASN A 87 7.34 11.62 -4.61
C ASN A 87 6.07 11.12 -3.95
N ALA A 88 5.97 11.19 -2.62
CA ALA A 88 4.73 10.86 -1.92
C ALA A 88 3.58 11.72 -2.45
N PHE A 89 3.79 13.03 -2.54
CA PHE A 89 2.77 13.94 -3.06
C PHE A 89 2.39 13.59 -4.50
N GLN A 90 3.37 13.27 -5.33
CA GLN A 90 3.11 12.89 -6.72
C GLN A 90 2.24 11.63 -6.82
N TYR A 91 2.52 10.61 -6.00
CA TYR A 91 1.73 9.38 -6.02
C TYR A 91 0.32 9.59 -5.47
N TRP A 92 0.15 10.41 -4.45
CA TRP A 92 -1.19 10.79 -3.98
C TRP A 92 -1.97 11.52 -5.08
N THR A 93 -1.32 12.42 -5.80
CA THR A 93 -1.95 13.13 -6.92
C THR A 93 -2.36 12.16 -8.02
N LYS A 94 -1.49 11.20 -8.35
CA LYS A 94 -1.82 10.14 -9.33
C LYS A 94 -3.03 9.32 -8.87
N ALA A 95 -3.09 8.99 -7.58
CA ALA A 95 -4.23 8.25 -7.02
C ALA A 95 -5.53 9.02 -7.21
N LYS A 96 -5.50 10.33 -6.97
CA LYS A 96 -6.66 11.20 -7.19
C LYS A 96 -7.08 11.21 -8.65
N GLU A 97 -6.11 11.29 -9.56
CA GLU A 97 -6.36 11.27 -11.00
C GLU A 97 -7.00 9.96 -11.47
N LYS A 98 -6.75 8.86 -10.76
CA LYS A 98 -7.39 7.56 -11.06
C LYS A 98 -8.80 7.45 -10.51
N GLY A 99 -9.34 8.53 -9.95
CA GLY A 99 -10.75 8.62 -9.59
C GLY A 99 -11.08 8.34 -8.13
N SER A 100 -10.10 8.32 -7.24
CA SER A 100 -10.37 8.14 -5.83
C SER A 100 -11.28 9.26 -5.31
N ARG A 101 -12.27 8.86 -4.50
CA ARG A 101 -13.16 9.80 -3.80
C ARG A 101 -12.85 9.88 -2.31
N SER A 102 -11.73 9.35 -1.90
CA SER A 102 -11.32 9.33 -0.50
C SER A 102 -11.07 10.74 0.01
N LYS A 103 -11.79 11.13 1.07
CA LYS A 103 -11.57 12.41 1.73
C LYS A 103 -10.22 12.45 2.44
N THR A 104 -9.76 11.30 2.92
CA THR A 104 -8.45 11.19 3.55
C THR A 104 -7.35 11.48 2.53
N LEU A 105 -7.48 10.95 1.31
CA LEU A 105 -6.54 11.25 0.23
C LEU A 105 -6.53 12.73 -0.09
N ASP A 106 -7.71 13.36 -0.18
CA ASP A 106 -7.81 14.79 -0.44
C ASP A 106 -7.07 15.61 0.61
N LYS A 107 -7.17 15.23 1.88
CA LYS A 107 -6.45 15.90 2.97
C LYS A 107 -4.94 15.71 2.86
N LYS A 108 -4.48 14.51 2.48
CA LYS A 108 -3.05 14.26 2.26
C LYS A 108 -2.49 15.20 1.19
N ILE A 109 -3.22 15.36 0.12
CA ILE A 109 -2.80 16.22 -1.00
C ILE A 109 -2.82 17.69 -0.58
N THR A 110 -3.90 18.14 0.04
CA THR A 110 -4.06 19.54 0.46
C THR A 110 -3.02 19.95 1.49
N ASP A 111 -2.83 19.11 2.50
CA ASP A 111 -1.97 19.42 3.65
C ASP A 111 -0.54 18.92 3.47
N ARG A 112 -0.28 18.18 2.41
CA ARG A 112 1.03 17.58 2.07
C ARG A 112 1.59 16.76 3.22
N ARG A 113 0.73 15.96 3.85
CA ARG A 113 1.14 15.11 4.96
C ARG A 113 0.30 13.85 5.00
N LEU A 114 0.85 12.82 5.67
CA LEU A 114 0.15 11.57 5.88
C LEU A 114 -0.97 11.75 6.90
N TYR A 115 -2.12 11.17 6.59
CA TYR A 115 -3.22 10.93 7.52
C TYR A 115 -3.54 9.45 7.41
N GLU A 116 -3.41 8.72 8.52
CA GLU A 116 -3.73 7.30 8.52
C GLU A 116 -5.22 7.07 8.72
N GLN A 117 -5.69 6.04 8.06
CA GLN A 117 -7.10 5.65 8.16
C GLN A 117 -7.36 4.78 9.36
#